data_bb6d4275371b28a5cb96468cdbac1ceb
#
_entry.id   bb6d4275371b28a5cb96468cdbac1ceb
#
_cell.length_a   1.000
_cell.length_b   1.000
_cell.length_c   1.000
_cell.angle_alpha   90.00
_cell.angle_beta   90.00
_cell.angle_gamma   90.00
#
_symmetry.space_group_name_H-M   'P 1'
#
loop_
_entity.id
_entity.type
_entity.pdbx_description
1 polymer ?
#
loop_
_entity_poly.entity_id
_entity_poly.type
_entity_poly.pdbx_seq_one_letter_code
_entity_poly.pdbx_strand_id
1 'polypeptide(L)'
;MVTTDTIHMLEDKIQFIHQDGKDIYLVGPIKLPINLYGETKVFQWYSWLQCSEVTNSVEGIIEKLSSINLADMQQSSVLVYGDFENSEDALIRMHSICHTGDIFGSKRCDCGFQLKQSLQMITEHGSGALFYLANHEGRGIGLFSKAMTYLLQENGLDTVEANLNLGFEDDVRNYDDTIEVLKALRSK
;
A
#
# COMPACT_ATOMS: atom_id res chain seq x y z
N MET A 1 -19.22 -22.94 1.93
CA MET A 1 -19.56 -22.47 3.28
C MET A 1 -18.24 -22.24 4.01
N VAL A 2 -18.06 -21.06 4.60
CA VAL A 2 -16.90 -20.75 5.45
C VAL A 2 -17.09 -21.53 6.77
N THR A 3 -16.04 -22.21 7.24
CA THR A 3 -16.12 -22.97 8.48
C THR A 3 -15.87 -22.10 9.69
N THR A 4 -16.40 -22.47 10.84
CA THR A 4 -16.15 -21.78 12.13
C THR A 4 -14.65 -21.70 12.43
N ASP A 5 -13.88 -22.75 12.13
CA ASP A 5 -12.43 -22.77 12.32
C ASP A 5 -11.72 -21.71 11.45
N THR A 6 -12.19 -21.50 10.23
CA THR A 6 -11.64 -20.45 9.34
C THR A 6 -11.89 -19.05 9.91
N ILE A 7 -13.10 -18.81 10.44
CA ILE A 7 -13.46 -17.54 11.08
C ILE A 7 -12.54 -17.29 12.29
N HIS A 8 -12.40 -18.24 13.21
CA HIS A 8 -11.53 -18.10 14.37
C HIS A 8 -10.06 -17.85 14.03
N MET A 9 -9.54 -18.47 12.96
CA MET A 9 -8.16 -18.22 12.50
C MET A 9 -7.94 -16.79 12.00
N LEU A 10 -8.99 -16.12 11.52
CA LEU A 10 -8.92 -14.78 10.93
C LEU A 10 -9.30 -13.68 11.92
N GLU A 11 -10.12 -13.97 12.94
CA GLU A 11 -10.62 -12.97 13.90
C GLU A 11 -9.51 -12.15 14.55
N ASP A 12 -8.43 -12.82 15.00
CA ASP A 12 -7.28 -12.15 15.61
C ASP A 12 -6.38 -11.40 14.60
N LYS A 13 -6.67 -11.52 13.31
CA LYS A 13 -5.85 -10.96 12.22
C LYS A 13 -6.54 -9.90 11.40
N ILE A 14 -7.81 -9.63 11.66
CA ILE A 14 -8.57 -8.61 10.97
C ILE A 14 -8.99 -7.54 11.97
N GLN A 15 -8.52 -6.32 11.73
CA GLN A 15 -8.86 -5.13 12.50
C GLN A 15 -9.79 -4.23 11.68
N PHE A 16 -10.79 -3.67 12.35
CA PHE A 16 -11.70 -2.69 11.79
C PHE A 16 -11.30 -1.30 12.25
N ILE A 17 -11.12 -0.38 11.31
CA ILE A 17 -10.83 1.01 11.58
C ILE A 17 -12.00 1.83 11.05
N HIS A 18 -12.67 2.57 11.94
CA HIS A 18 -13.80 3.43 11.59
C HIS A 18 -13.36 4.88 11.52
N GLN A 19 -13.57 5.53 10.38
CA GLN A 19 -13.26 6.93 10.19
C GLN A 19 -14.28 7.62 9.30
N ASP A 20 -14.91 8.68 9.80
CA ASP A 20 -15.73 9.67 9.06
C ASP A 20 -16.59 9.10 7.91
N GLY A 21 -17.26 7.95 8.17
CA GLY A 21 -18.12 7.28 7.21
C GLY A 21 -17.40 6.40 6.19
N LYS A 22 -16.10 6.16 6.40
CA LYS A 22 -15.31 5.17 5.67
C LYS A 22 -14.78 4.12 6.64
N ASP A 23 -14.94 2.87 6.28
CA ASP A 23 -14.45 1.75 7.07
C ASP A 23 -13.30 1.08 6.36
N ILE A 24 -12.25 0.82 7.12
CA ILE A 24 -11.03 0.17 6.64
C ILE A 24 -10.92 -1.17 7.34
N TYR A 25 -10.74 -2.21 6.55
CA TYR A 25 -10.42 -3.55 7.02
C TYR A 25 -8.92 -3.79 6.85
N LEU A 26 -8.22 -3.93 7.96
CA LEU A 26 -6.78 -4.20 8.00
C LEU A 26 -6.55 -5.66 8.35
N VAL A 27 -5.90 -6.42 7.47
CA VAL A 27 -5.51 -7.82 7.71
C VAL A 27 -4.01 -7.92 7.95
N GLY A 28 -3.61 -8.63 8.99
CA GLY A 28 -2.23 -8.87 9.41
C GLY A 28 -2.10 -8.89 10.95
N PRO A 29 -0.88 -9.08 11.48
CA PRO A 29 0.39 -9.27 10.76
C PRO A 29 0.54 -10.65 10.11
N ILE A 30 1.15 -10.65 8.93
CA ILE A 30 1.52 -11.87 8.20
C ILE A 30 3.04 -11.85 8.02
N LYS A 31 3.73 -12.93 8.39
CA LYS A 31 5.19 -13.05 8.21
C LYS A 31 5.52 -13.13 6.72
N LEU A 32 6.27 -12.16 6.22
CA LEU A 32 6.70 -12.07 4.84
C LEU A 32 8.23 -12.01 4.74
N PRO A 33 8.90 -13.11 4.37
CA PRO A 33 10.34 -13.09 4.13
C PRO A 33 10.64 -12.39 2.80
N ILE A 34 11.51 -11.38 2.84
CA ILE A 34 11.91 -10.58 1.67
C ILE A 34 13.42 -10.70 1.50
N ASN A 35 13.86 -10.95 0.25
CA ASN A 35 15.27 -10.92 -0.11
C ASN A 35 15.71 -9.47 -0.36
N LEU A 36 16.62 -8.99 0.47
CA LEU A 36 17.26 -7.69 0.34
C LEU A 36 18.75 -7.91 0.12
N TYR A 37 19.21 -7.70 -1.11
CA TYR A 37 20.63 -7.81 -1.50
C TYR A 37 21.30 -9.14 -1.10
N GLY A 38 20.57 -10.25 -1.19
CA GLY A 38 21.06 -11.59 -0.85
C GLY A 38 20.81 -12.05 0.58
N GLU A 39 20.33 -11.17 1.45
CA GLU A 39 19.90 -11.51 2.80
C GLU A 39 18.38 -11.61 2.90
N THR A 40 17.86 -12.59 3.64
CA THR A 40 16.43 -12.70 3.92
C THR A 40 16.08 -11.92 5.19
N LYS A 41 15.24 -10.91 5.05
CA LYS A 41 14.66 -10.16 6.18
C LYS A 41 13.16 -10.51 6.30
N VAL A 42 12.68 -10.72 7.52
CA VAL A 42 11.27 -11.06 7.75
C VAL A 42 10.53 -9.82 8.20
N PHE A 43 9.62 -9.37 7.37
CA PHE A 43 8.70 -8.28 7.67
C PHE A 43 7.38 -8.82 8.18
N GLN A 44 6.64 -7.98 8.89
CA GLN A 44 5.22 -8.16 9.18
C GLN A 44 4.43 -7.41 8.11
N TRP A 45 3.72 -8.15 7.27
CA TRP A 45 2.93 -7.57 6.19
C TRP A 45 1.48 -7.40 6.62
N TYR A 46 0.92 -6.24 6.28
CA TYR A 46 -0.51 -5.95 6.40
C TYR A 46 -1.02 -5.45 5.06
N SER A 47 -2.28 -5.75 4.76
CA SER A 47 -3.00 -5.16 3.64
C SER A 47 -4.33 -4.62 4.13
N TRP A 48 -4.82 -3.57 3.48
CA TRP A 48 -6.10 -3.00 3.85
C TRP A 48 -7.02 -2.81 2.65
N LEU A 49 -8.30 -2.85 2.94
CA LEU A 49 -9.39 -2.61 2.02
C LEU A 49 -10.31 -1.53 2.61
N GLN A 50 -10.55 -0.48 1.85
CA GLN A 50 -11.58 0.48 2.16
C GLN A 50 -12.89 0.03 1.53
N CYS A 51 -13.96 -0.06 2.32
CA CYS A 51 -15.28 -0.46 1.86
C CYS A 51 -16.34 0.46 2.45
N SER A 52 -17.24 0.95 1.62
CA SER A 52 -18.36 1.82 2.04
C SER A 52 -19.55 1.05 2.65
N GLU A 53 -19.57 -0.26 2.51
CA GLU A 53 -20.62 -1.13 3.01
C GLU A 53 -20.09 -2.01 4.13
N VAL A 54 -20.36 -1.62 5.36
CA VAL A 54 -19.77 -2.20 6.56
C VAL A 54 -20.49 -3.43 7.05
N THR A 55 -19.69 -4.45 7.35
CA THR A 55 -20.04 -5.44 8.35
C THR A 55 -18.93 -5.47 9.40
N ASN A 56 -19.28 -5.30 10.68
CA ASN A 56 -18.29 -5.33 11.78
C ASN A 56 -17.95 -6.77 12.21
N SER A 57 -18.05 -7.73 11.31
CA SER A 57 -17.75 -9.13 11.60
C SER A 57 -16.89 -9.73 10.50
N VAL A 58 -15.94 -10.61 10.90
CA VAL A 58 -15.07 -11.33 9.98
C VAL A 58 -15.89 -12.21 9.03
N GLU A 59 -16.97 -12.85 9.51
CA GLU A 59 -17.88 -13.65 8.71
C GLU A 59 -18.53 -12.78 7.60
N GLY A 60 -19.06 -11.62 7.96
CA GLY A 60 -19.68 -10.70 7.02
C GLY A 60 -18.70 -10.18 5.97
N ILE A 61 -17.42 -9.94 6.31
CA ILE A 61 -16.39 -9.60 5.31
C ILE A 61 -16.19 -10.76 4.35
N ILE A 62 -15.95 -11.99 4.85
CA ILE A 62 -15.67 -13.15 4.02
C ILE A 62 -16.82 -13.42 3.03
N GLU A 63 -18.07 -13.29 3.49
CA GLU A 63 -19.23 -13.43 2.61
C GLU A 63 -19.26 -12.37 1.50
N LYS A 64 -18.88 -11.13 1.82
CA LYS A 64 -18.83 -10.03 0.85
C LYS A 64 -17.67 -10.16 -0.13
N LEU A 65 -16.50 -10.65 0.28
CA LEU A 65 -15.31 -10.76 -0.58
C LEU A 65 -15.61 -11.50 -1.89
N SER A 66 -16.47 -12.51 -1.86
CA SER A 66 -16.84 -13.26 -3.05
C SER A 66 -17.72 -12.49 -4.04
N SER A 67 -18.37 -11.40 -3.58
CA SER A 67 -19.24 -10.54 -4.37
C SER A 67 -18.56 -9.25 -4.85
N ILE A 68 -17.38 -8.93 -4.31
CA ILE A 68 -16.59 -7.76 -4.68
C ILE A 68 -15.52 -8.16 -5.68
N ASN A 69 -15.41 -7.43 -6.78
CA ASN A 69 -14.31 -7.64 -7.73
C ASN A 69 -13.03 -6.96 -7.23
N LEU A 70 -12.36 -7.56 -6.25
CA LEU A 70 -11.13 -7.03 -5.66
C LEU A 70 -9.99 -6.89 -6.67
N ALA A 71 -10.00 -7.67 -7.75
CA ALA A 71 -8.98 -7.58 -8.80
C ALA A 71 -9.01 -6.24 -9.55
N ASP A 72 -10.18 -5.59 -9.61
CA ASP A 72 -10.33 -4.26 -10.21
C ASP A 72 -10.06 -3.11 -9.22
N MET A 73 -9.83 -3.43 -7.95
CA MET A 73 -9.55 -2.45 -6.90
C MET A 73 -8.05 -2.38 -6.63
N GLN A 74 -7.53 -1.17 -6.45
CA GLN A 74 -6.15 -0.95 -6.02
C GLN A 74 -6.07 -1.05 -4.50
N GLN A 75 -5.40 -2.09 -4.02
CA GLN A 75 -5.25 -2.37 -2.59
C GLN A 75 -3.83 -2.05 -2.16
N SER A 76 -3.72 -1.21 -1.13
CA SER A 76 -2.44 -0.84 -0.55
C SER A 76 -2.02 -1.79 0.56
N SER A 77 -0.76 -1.74 0.93
CA SER A 77 -0.21 -2.58 1.99
C SER A 77 0.93 -1.89 2.74
N VAL A 78 1.31 -2.46 3.88
CA VAL A 78 2.45 -1.98 4.66
C VAL A 78 3.33 -3.14 5.09
N LEU A 79 4.64 -2.92 5.01
CA LEU A 79 5.69 -3.80 5.50
C LEU A 79 6.27 -3.19 6.77
N VAL A 80 6.06 -3.85 7.90
CA VAL A 80 6.55 -3.42 9.21
C VAL A 80 7.75 -4.26 9.62
N TYR A 81 8.77 -3.63 10.16
CA TYR A 81 9.98 -4.29 10.66
C TYR A 81 10.30 -3.84 12.09
N GLY A 82 10.75 -4.79 12.92
CA GLY A 82 11.12 -4.54 14.31
C GLY A 82 9.93 -4.15 15.20
N ASP A 83 10.21 -3.47 16.29
CA ASP A 83 9.18 -2.96 17.22
C ASP A 83 8.66 -1.61 16.78
N PHE A 84 7.93 -1.60 15.66
CA PHE A 84 7.38 -0.37 15.07
C PHE A 84 6.38 0.33 15.98
N GLU A 85 5.61 -0.44 16.73
CA GLU A 85 4.55 0.07 17.61
C GLU A 85 5.09 0.97 18.72
N ASN A 86 6.20 0.58 19.37
CA ASN A 86 6.74 1.26 20.56
C ASN A 86 8.01 2.08 20.27
N SER A 87 8.62 1.96 19.09
CA SER A 87 9.83 2.69 18.76
C SER A 87 9.57 4.20 18.61
N GLU A 88 10.30 5.04 19.34
CA GLU A 88 10.15 6.51 19.28
C GLU A 88 10.70 7.12 17.98
N ASP A 89 11.66 6.45 17.35
CA ASP A 89 12.41 6.92 16.19
C ASP A 89 12.24 6.04 14.94
N ALA A 90 11.15 5.25 14.87
CA ALA A 90 10.87 4.36 13.75
C ALA A 90 10.89 5.08 12.39
N LEU A 91 11.59 4.50 11.41
CA LEU A 91 11.60 5.05 10.05
C LEU A 91 10.31 4.74 9.32
N ILE A 92 9.71 5.74 8.68
CA ILE A 92 8.48 5.58 7.88
C ILE A 92 8.75 6.03 6.44
N ARG A 93 8.37 5.17 5.50
CA ARG A 93 8.38 5.49 4.07
C ARG A 93 6.97 5.32 3.49
N MET A 94 6.42 6.40 2.93
CA MET A 94 5.28 6.36 2.04
C MET A 94 5.79 6.18 0.61
N HIS A 95 5.59 4.98 0.03
CA HIS A 95 6.05 4.66 -1.31
C HIS A 95 4.86 4.55 -2.26
N SER A 96 4.75 5.50 -3.18
CA SER A 96 3.77 5.43 -4.27
C SER A 96 4.21 4.38 -5.28
N ILE A 97 3.32 3.44 -5.61
CA ILE A 97 3.59 2.42 -6.63
C ILE A 97 4.09 3.05 -7.92
N CYS A 98 5.08 2.43 -8.51
CA CYS A 98 5.54 2.72 -9.86
C CYS A 98 5.72 1.40 -10.62
N HIS A 99 4.70 0.96 -11.31
CA HIS A 99 4.70 -0.32 -12.02
C HIS A 99 5.94 -0.51 -12.88
N THR A 100 6.31 0.51 -13.66
CA THR A 100 7.47 0.45 -14.53
C THR A 100 8.79 0.46 -13.79
N GLY A 101 8.91 1.21 -12.69
CA GLY A 101 10.15 1.30 -11.90
C GLY A 101 10.30 0.13 -10.94
N ASP A 102 9.25 -0.19 -10.18
CA ASP A 102 9.30 -1.18 -9.11
C ASP A 102 9.36 -2.63 -9.66
N ILE A 103 8.61 -2.91 -10.75
CA ILE A 103 8.48 -4.25 -11.32
C ILE A 103 9.42 -4.46 -12.50
N PHE A 104 9.44 -3.53 -13.47
CA PHE A 104 10.23 -3.69 -14.69
C PHE A 104 11.65 -3.15 -14.58
N GLY A 105 11.99 -2.42 -13.50
CA GLY A 105 13.31 -1.80 -13.34
C GLY A 105 13.57 -0.72 -14.39
N SER A 106 12.56 0.01 -14.81
CA SER A 106 12.68 1.10 -15.80
C SER A 106 13.66 2.17 -15.30
N LYS A 107 14.55 2.62 -16.20
CA LYS A 107 15.50 3.71 -15.93
C LYS A 107 14.90 5.11 -16.15
N ARG A 108 13.61 5.22 -16.45
CA ARG A 108 12.93 6.52 -16.56
C ARG A 108 12.71 7.19 -15.20
N CYS A 109 12.81 6.42 -14.12
CA CYS A 109 12.73 6.90 -12.74
C CYS A 109 13.62 6.05 -11.82
N ASP A 110 13.77 6.47 -10.59
CA ASP A 110 14.53 5.78 -9.54
C ASP A 110 13.63 5.03 -8.52
N CYS A 111 12.32 4.88 -8.81
CA CYS A 111 11.34 4.32 -7.88
C CYS A 111 11.72 2.94 -7.36
N GLY A 112 12.10 2.02 -8.25
CA GLY A 112 12.53 0.67 -7.85
C GLY A 112 13.78 0.67 -6.96
N PHE A 113 14.72 1.59 -7.21
CA PHE A 113 15.88 1.80 -6.33
C PHE A 113 15.43 2.34 -4.97
N GLN A 114 14.58 3.38 -4.94
CA GLN A 114 14.06 3.98 -3.71
C GLN A 114 13.30 2.95 -2.86
N LEU A 115 12.51 2.07 -3.48
CA LEU A 115 11.80 0.99 -2.78
C LEU A 115 12.78 0.09 -2.01
N LYS A 116 13.77 -0.45 -2.71
CA LYS A 116 14.76 -1.36 -2.11
C LYS A 116 15.63 -0.66 -1.06
N GLN A 117 16.07 0.56 -1.36
CA GLN A 117 16.87 1.36 -0.44
C GLN A 117 16.10 1.67 0.86
N SER A 118 14.82 2.00 0.75
CA SER A 118 13.98 2.28 1.93
C SER A 118 13.82 1.04 2.82
N LEU A 119 13.58 -0.13 2.22
CA LEU A 119 13.51 -1.39 2.99
C LEU A 119 14.84 -1.70 3.68
N GLN A 120 15.96 -1.48 2.99
CA GLN A 120 17.29 -1.68 3.59
C GLN A 120 17.51 -0.72 4.77
N MET A 121 17.25 0.57 4.61
CA MET A 121 17.40 1.55 5.67
C MET A 121 16.54 1.21 6.89
N ILE A 122 15.30 0.77 6.70
CA ILE A 122 14.41 0.33 7.78
C ILE A 122 15.01 -0.88 8.53
N THR A 123 15.55 -1.86 7.81
CA THR A 123 16.15 -3.04 8.47
C THR A 123 17.45 -2.72 9.18
N GLU A 124 18.28 -1.83 8.65
CA GLU A 124 19.52 -1.36 9.27
C GLU A 124 19.24 -0.50 10.50
N HIS A 125 18.19 0.33 10.46
CA HIS A 125 17.75 1.12 11.61
C HIS A 125 17.18 0.24 12.73
N GLY A 126 16.58 -0.91 12.38
CA GLY A 126 16.04 -1.89 13.33
C GLY A 126 14.53 -1.74 13.60
N SER A 127 13.90 -0.64 13.23
CA SER A 127 12.46 -0.41 13.37
C SER A 127 11.92 0.52 12.31
N GLY A 128 10.78 0.19 11.71
CA GLY A 128 10.13 1.06 10.75
C GLY A 128 9.02 0.39 9.94
N ALA A 129 8.45 1.17 9.04
CA ALA A 129 7.38 0.72 8.15
C ALA A 129 7.50 1.34 6.75
N LEU A 130 7.28 0.52 5.72
CA LEU A 130 7.11 0.98 4.36
C LEU A 130 5.66 0.77 3.93
N PHE A 131 4.95 1.86 3.69
CA PHE A 131 3.60 1.88 3.14
C PHE A 131 3.69 1.88 1.62
N TYR A 132 3.18 0.83 0.98
CA TYR A 132 3.16 0.66 -0.47
C TYR A 132 1.78 1.00 -1.01
N LEU A 133 1.65 2.18 -1.63
CA LEU A 133 0.37 2.81 -1.96
C LEU A 133 -0.01 2.52 -3.41
N ALA A 134 -0.86 1.53 -3.60
CA ALA A 134 -1.24 1.02 -4.91
C ALA A 134 -2.15 1.96 -5.72
N ASN A 135 -2.87 2.86 -5.04
CA ASN A 135 -3.73 3.87 -5.67
C ASN A 135 -2.97 5.14 -6.12
N HIS A 136 -1.63 5.15 -6.02
CA HIS A 136 -0.79 6.30 -6.34
C HIS A 136 -0.07 6.21 -7.69
N GLU A 137 -0.36 5.21 -8.52
CA GLU A 137 0.28 5.06 -9.84
C GLU A 137 0.12 6.33 -10.68
N GLY A 138 1.25 6.81 -11.24
CA GLY A 138 1.26 8.01 -12.06
C GLY A 138 0.82 9.29 -11.31
N ARG A 139 1.13 9.43 -10.01
CA ARG A 139 0.60 10.48 -9.12
C ARG A 139 -0.91 10.41 -8.92
N GLY A 140 -1.48 9.21 -8.97
CA GLY A 140 -2.90 8.95 -8.74
C GLY A 140 -3.76 8.90 -10.00
N ILE A 141 -3.20 9.15 -11.19
CA ILE A 141 -3.96 9.10 -12.46
C ILE A 141 -4.10 7.68 -13.05
N GLY A 142 -3.42 6.71 -12.46
CA GLY A 142 -3.47 5.30 -12.86
C GLY A 142 -2.51 4.92 -13.99
N LEU A 143 -2.30 3.62 -14.17
CA LEU A 143 -1.27 3.07 -15.05
C LEU A 143 -1.52 3.40 -16.53
N PHE A 144 -2.77 3.32 -16.99
CA PHE A 144 -3.11 3.60 -18.38
C PHE A 144 -2.83 5.07 -18.74
N SER A 145 -3.28 6.01 -17.91
CA SER A 145 -3.04 7.44 -18.10
C SER A 145 -1.54 7.76 -18.03
N LYS A 146 -0.79 7.10 -17.14
CA LYS A 146 0.67 7.21 -17.08
C LYS A 146 1.33 6.76 -18.40
N ALA A 147 0.83 5.70 -19.04
CA ALA A 147 1.35 5.29 -20.36
C ALA A 147 1.13 6.37 -21.41
N MET A 148 -0.02 7.05 -21.38
CA MET A 148 -0.30 8.19 -22.25
C MET A 148 0.65 9.38 -21.95
N THR A 149 0.91 9.70 -20.68
CA THR A 149 1.87 10.76 -20.33
C THR A 149 3.28 10.43 -20.82
N TYR A 150 3.67 9.17 -20.83
CA TYR A 150 4.98 8.74 -21.38
C TYR A 150 5.10 9.04 -22.87
N LEU A 151 4.04 8.85 -23.66
CA LEU A 151 4.03 9.21 -25.08
C LEU A 151 4.19 10.72 -25.26
N LEU A 152 3.53 11.53 -24.42
CA LEU A 152 3.68 12.99 -24.46
C LEU A 152 5.10 13.43 -24.08
N GLN A 153 5.70 12.78 -23.09
CA GLN A 153 7.09 13.05 -22.69
C GLN A 153 8.10 12.69 -23.79
N GLU A 154 7.86 11.63 -24.57
CA GLU A 154 8.69 11.30 -25.75
C GLU A 154 8.64 12.39 -26.83
N ASN A 155 7.59 13.22 -26.81
CA ASN A 155 7.43 14.39 -27.67
C ASN A 155 7.87 15.71 -26.99
N GLY A 156 8.57 15.65 -25.87
CA GLY A 156 9.26 16.78 -25.26
C GLY A 156 8.55 17.46 -24.09
N LEU A 157 7.36 16.98 -23.67
CA LEU A 157 6.70 17.50 -22.47
C LEU A 157 7.38 16.97 -21.20
N ASP A 158 7.34 17.76 -20.14
CA ASP A 158 7.69 17.23 -18.82
C ASP A 158 6.50 16.47 -18.18
N THR A 159 6.70 15.89 -16.97
CA THR A 159 5.69 15.08 -16.29
C THR A 159 4.44 15.91 -15.92
N VAL A 160 4.62 17.15 -15.47
CA VAL A 160 3.52 18.02 -15.06
C VAL A 160 2.73 18.46 -16.28
N GLU A 161 3.42 18.94 -17.30
CA GLU A 161 2.82 19.34 -18.59
C GLU A 161 2.02 18.19 -19.21
N ALA A 162 2.56 16.98 -19.20
CA ALA A 162 1.88 15.80 -19.73
C ALA A 162 0.57 15.49 -18.98
N ASN A 163 0.58 15.57 -17.63
CA ASN A 163 -0.64 15.37 -16.82
C ASN A 163 -1.69 16.45 -17.13
N LEU A 164 -1.29 17.71 -17.12
CA LEU A 164 -2.19 18.85 -17.42
C LEU A 164 -2.79 18.76 -18.84
N ASN A 165 -2.00 18.36 -19.83
CA ASN A 165 -2.48 18.18 -21.20
C ASN A 165 -3.52 17.06 -21.36
N LEU A 166 -3.52 16.08 -20.45
CA LEU A 166 -4.55 15.04 -20.38
C LEU A 166 -5.76 15.44 -19.53
N GLY A 167 -5.78 16.65 -18.98
CA GLY A 167 -6.88 17.17 -18.16
C GLY A 167 -6.84 16.75 -16.69
N PHE A 168 -5.72 16.20 -16.22
CA PHE A 168 -5.51 15.91 -14.81
C PHE A 168 -4.86 17.09 -14.09
N GLU A 169 -4.99 17.13 -12.77
CA GLU A 169 -4.12 17.94 -11.92
C GLU A 169 -2.69 17.34 -11.93
N ASP A 170 -1.71 18.08 -11.47
CA ASP A 170 -0.31 17.61 -11.42
C ASP A 170 -0.11 16.47 -10.41
N ASP A 171 -0.92 16.43 -9.33
CA ASP A 171 -0.89 15.41 -8.29
C ASP A 171 -2.27 15.23 -7.65
N VAL A 172 -2.87 14.06 -7.80
CA VAL A 172 -4.20 13.73 -7.24
C VAL A 172 -4.14 12.63 -6.18
N ARG A 173 -2.94 12.37 -5.62
CA ARG A 173 -2.77 11.36 -4.56
C ARG A 173 -3.50 11.77 -3.29
N ASN A 174 -4.06 10.77 -2.60
CA ASN A 174 -4.70 10.91 -1.29
C ASN A 174 -4.06 9.91 -0.31
N TYR A 175 -3.85 10.33 0.93
CA TYR A 175 -3.19 9.56 1.99
C TYR A 175 -4.10 9.29 3.20
N ASP A 176 -5.38 9.64 3.16
CA ASP A 176 -6.27 9.62 4.32
C ASP A 176 -6.37 8.23 4.96
N ASP A 177 -6.65 7.19 4.17
CA ASP A 177 -6.70 5.81 4.64
C ASP A 177 -5.36 5.33 5.20
N THR A 178 -4.27 5.72 4.54
CA THR A 178 -2.90 5.38 4.95
C THR A 178 -2.56 5.98 6.32
N ILE A 179 -2.99 7.21 6.59
CA ILE A 179 -2.78 7.86 7.88
C ILE A 179 -3.55 7.13 8.98
N GLU A 180 -4.76 6.68 8.72
CA GLU A 180 -5.54 5.93 9.71
C GLU A 180 -4.95 4.54 9.98
N VAL A 181 -4.46 3.85 8.96
CA VAL A 181 -3.71 2.59 9.14
C VAL A 181 -2.43 2.84 9.95
N LEU A 182 -1.69 3.92 9.66
CA LEU A 182 -0.50 4.27 10.43
C LEU A 182 -0.83 4.51 11.91
N LYS A 183 -1.89 5.26 12.21
CA LYS A 183 -2.36 5.49 13.57
C LYS A 183 -2.72 4.18 14.26
N ALA A 184 -3.47 3.30 13.59
CA ALA A 184 -3.88 2.00 14.14
C ALA A 184 -2.68 1.08 14.46
N LEU A 185 -1.60 1.15 13.67
CA LEU A 185 -0.37 0.37 13.89
C LEU A 185 0.55 0.96 14.98
N ARG A 186 0.29 2.19 15.42
CA ARG A 186 1.09 2.92 16.43
C ARG A 186 0.27 3.39 17.63
N SER A 187 -1.03 3.09 17.65
CA SER A 187 -1.90 3.52 18.76
C SER A 187 -1.70 2.63 19.97
N LYS A 188 -0.84 3.04 20.87
CA LYS A 188 -0.90 2.77 22.30
C LYS A 188 -0.65 4.05 23.07
#